data_9575c283979105071cd7a124edc45ea5
#
_entry.id   9575c283979105071cd7a124edc45ea5
#
_cell.length_a   1.000
_cell.length_b   1.000
_cell.length_c   1.000
_cell.angle_alpha   90.00
_cell.angle_beta   90.00
_cell.angle_gamma   90.00
#
_symmetry.space_group_name_H-M   'P 1'
#
loop_
_entity.id
_entity.type
_entity.pdbx_description
1 polymer ?
#
loop_
_entity_poly.entity_id
_entity_poly.type
_entity_poly.pdbx_seq_one_letter_code
_entity_poly.pdbx_strand_id
1 'polypeptide(L)'
;MGTATSDEQIVERALTGDAEAFGEIVLRWERRIFALSFGMLGREEDARDATQETFLAAFRNLRAFRGEAKVSSWLHRIAVNQCITRQRRAKVRNESAIETEEEKNASHFSSPRRYSPARVVEGRERTAAVRRAVNSLPTDLRQVIVMKEFEELTFKEIAEALDLPLSTVKSRLYTALRQLQMRLQKFGDEAA
;
A
#
# COMPACT_ATOMS: atom_id res chain seq x y z
N MET A 1 6.50 -30.56 -14.04
CA MET A 1 6.25 -29.53 -13.01
C MET A 1 7.17 -28.36 -13.33
N GLY A 2 6.63 -27.31 -13.96
CA GLY A 2 7.41 -26.12 -14.28
C GLY A 2 7.70 -25.35 -13.00
N THR A 3 8.96 -25.20 -12.63
CA THR A 3 9.38 -24.31 -11.56
C THR A 3 8.98 -22.88 -11.95
N ALA A 4 8.07 -22.25 -11.17
CA ALA A 4 7.70 -20.87 -11.42
C ALA A 4 8.98 -20.01 -11.37
N THR A 5 9.25 -19.26 -12.45
CA THR A 5 10.40 -18.35 -12.56
C THR A 5 10.36 -17.36 -11.40
N SER A 6 11.45 -17.20 -10.65
CA SER A 6 11.50 -16.24 -9.54
C SER A 6 11.52 -14.79 -10.05
N ASP A 7 11.15 -13.86 -9.19
CA ASP A 7 11.17 -12.43 -9.54
C ASP A 7 12.59 -11.95 -9.88
N GLU A 8 13.58 -12.48 -9.17
CA GLU A 8 15.00 -12.18 -9.40
C GLU A 8 15.46 -12.67 -10.78
N GLN A 9 15.05 -13.88 -11.20
CA GLN A 9 15.34 -14.41 -12.54
C GLN A 9 14.66 -13.57 -13.64
N ILE A 10 13.44 -13.08 -13.40
CA ILE A 10 12.75 -12.22 -14.37
C ILE A 10 13.47 -10.86 -14.48
N VAL A 11 13.91 -10.29 -13.37
CA VAL A 11 14.70 -9.05 -13.36
C VAL A 11 16.04 -9.24 -14.08
N GLU A 12 16.72 -10.36 -13.88
CA GLU A 12 17.96 -10.68 -14.58
C GLU A 12 17.75 -10.76 -16.10
N ARG A 13 16.68 -11.40 -16.57
CA ARG A 13 16.30 -11.40 -18.00
C ARG A 13 16.07 -9.97 -18.51
N ALA A 14 15.35 -9.16 -17.76
CA ALA A 14 15.11 -7.76 -18.15
C ALA A 14 16.41 -6.95 -18.23
N LEU A 15 17.37 -7.18 -17.34
CA LEU A 15 18.69 -6.56 -17.37
C LEU A 15 19.56 -6.99 -18.55
N THR A 16 19.39 -8.22 -19.05
CA THR A 16 20.10 -8.74 -20.21
C THR A 16 19.46 -8.39 -21.55
N GLY A 17 18.36 -7.61 -21.53
CA GLY A 17 17.75 -7.04 -22.75
C GLY A 17 16.44 -7.68 -23.18
N ASP A 18 15.86 -8.59 -22.37
CA ASP A 18 14.51 -9.10 -22.58
C ASP A 18 13.48 -8.02 -22.21
N ALA A 19 12.98 -7.31 -23.22
CA ALA A 19 12.06 -6.20 -23.04
C ALA A 19 10.70 -6.62 -22.44
N GLU A 20 10.29 -7.89 -22.60
CA GLU A 20 9.02 -8.41 -22.09
C GLU A 20 9.14 -8.84 -20.62
N ALA A 21 10.32 -9.19 -20.15
CA ALA A 21 10.53 -9.68 -18.80
C ALA A 21 10.08 -8.68 -17.73
N PHE A 22 10.30 -7.37 -17.90
CA PHE A 22 9.80 -6.38 -16.96
C PHE A 22 8.26 -6.32 -16.92
N GLY A 23 7.61 -6.58 -18.06
CA GLY A 23 6.16 -6.72 -18.14
C GLY A 23 5.62 -7.85 -17.26
N GLU A 24 6.34 -8.97 -17.14
CA GLU A 24 6.00 -10.07 -16.22
C GLU A 24 6.04 -9.61 -14.75
N ILE A 25 7.01 -8.79 -14.36
CA ILE A 25 7.07 -8.18 -13.01
C ILE A 25 5.86 -7.28 -12.78
N VAL A 26 5.50 -6.43 -13.76
CA VAL A 26 4.31 -5.56 -13.65
C VAL A 26 3.07 -6.40 -13.42
N LEU A 27 2.78 -7.39 -14.28
CA LEU A 27 1.60 -8.25 -14.17
C LEU A 27 1.53 -9.00 -12.82
N ARG A 28 2.65 -9.42 -12.29
CA ARG A 28 2.75 -10.16 -11.02
C ARG A 28 2.50 -9.27 -9.81
N TRP A 29 2.96 -8.02 -9.84
CA TRP A 29 3.01 -7.12 -8.70
C TRP A 29 1.99 -6.00 -8.73
N GLU A 30 1.36 -5.68 -9.87
CA GLU A 30 0.44 -4.55 -10.03
C GLU A 30 -0.64 -4.52 -8.95
N ARG A 31 -1.32 -5.66 -8.72
CA ARG A 31 -2.41 -5.75 -7.75
C ARG A 31 -1.95 -5.50 -6.31
N ARG A 32 -0.75 -5.98 -5.95
CA ARG A 32 -0.17 -5.78 -4.61
C ARG A 32 0.26 -4.34 -4.41
N ILE A 33 0.98 -3.77 -5.38
CA ILE A 33 1.42 -2.38 -5.33
C ILE A 33 0.21 -1.42 -5.33
N PHE A 34 -0.84 -1.73 -6.09
CA PHE A 34 -2.08 -0.97 -6.02
C PHE A 34 -2.74 -1.07 -4.63
N ALA A 35 -2.84 -2.26 -4.04
CA ALA A 35 -3.42 -2.45 -2.72
C ALA A 35 -2.65 -1.67 -1.63
N LEU A 36 -1.31 -1.72 -1.66
CA LEU A 36 -0.45 -0.91 -0.81
C LEU A 36 -0.71 0.59 -0.99
N SER A 37 -0.67 1.06 -2.24
CA SER A 37 -0.86 2.47 -2.57
C SER A 37 -2.25 2.96 -2.13
N PHE A 38 -3.29 2.15 -2.35
CA PHE A 38 -4.64 2.46 -1.90
C PHE A 38 -4.75 2.48 -0.36
N GLY A 39 -4.14 1.52 0.33
CA GLY A 39 -4.08 1.50 1.79
C GLY A 39 -3.39 2.75 2.36
N MET A 40 -2.39 3.28 1.66
CA MET A 40 -1.66 4.48 2.09
C MET A 40 -2.38 5.78 1.74
N LEU A 41 -2.97 5.89 0.56
CA LEU A 41 -3.51 7.14 0.01
C LEU A 41 -5.02 7.29 0.24
N GLY A 42 -5.76 6.18 0.29
CA GLY A 42 -7.21 6.15 0.54
C GLY A 42 -8.08 6.54 -0.66
N ARG A 43 -7.51 7.05 -1.77
CA ARG A 43 -8.21 7.42 -3.00
C ARG A 43 -7.75 6.54 -4.15
N GLU A 44 -8.71 6.05 -4.94
CA GLU A 44 -8.43 5.11 -6.03
C GLU A 44 -7.57 5.72 -7.14
N GLU A 45 -7.89 6.95 -7.55
CA GLU A 45 -7.13 7.67 -8.58
C GLU A 45 -5.67 7.87 -8.15
N ASP A 46 -5.46 8.38 -6.93
CA ASP A 46 -4.12 8.57 -6.39
C ASP A 46 -3.34 7.25 -6.27
N ALA A 47 -4.03 6.17 -5.93
CA ALA A 47 -3.42 4.84 -5.84
C ALA A 47 -3.03 4.30 -7.22
N ARG A 48 -3.87 4.47 -8.24
CA ARG A 48 -3.55 4.09 -9.62
C ARG A 48 -2.33 4.82 -10.15
N ASP A 49 -2.32 6.14 -9.97
CA ASP A 49 -1.20 6.97 -10.38
C ASP A 49 0.10 6.60 -9.64
N ALA A 50 0.03 6.40 -8.31
CA ALA A 50 1.18 5.97 -7.52
C ALA A 50 1.70 4.59 -7.95
N THR A 51 0.80 3.69 -8.33
CA THR A 51 1.16 2.37 -8.86
C THR A 51 1.90 2.50 -10.19
N GLN A 52 1.38 3.29 -11.10
CA GLN A 52 2.01 3.54 -12.40
C GLN A 52 3.39 4.20 -12.23
N GLU A 53 3.48 5.24 -11.40
CA GLU A 53 4.75 5.92 -11.09
C GLU A 53 5.76 4.96 -10.44
N THR A 54 5.28 4.01 -9.63
CA THR A 54 6.13 2.98 -9.03
C THR A 54 6.81 2.13 -10.09
N PHE A 55 6.06 1.60 -11.05
CA PHE A 55 6.64 0.76 -12.11
C PHE A 55 7.49 1.56 -13.09
N LEU A 56 7.13 2.80 -13.40
CA LEU A 56 7.98 3.69 -14.19
C LEU A 56 9.31 3.98 -13.47
N ALA A 57 9.27 4.25 -12.17
CA ALA A 57 10.47 4.46 -11.38
C ALA A 57 11.30 3.18 -11.25
N ALA A 58 10.66 2.03 -11.07
CA ALA A 58 11.33 0.73 -11.04
C ALA A 58 12.03 0.44 -12.37
N PHE A 59 11.37 0.65 -13.49
CA PHE A 59 11.96 0.45 -14.81
C PHE A 59 13.18 1.35 -15.06
N ARG A 60 13.06 2.63 -14.74
CA ARG A 60 14.17 3.60 -14.88
C ARG A 60 15.37 3.24 -14.01
N ASN A 61 15.13 2.68 -12.83
CA ASN A 61 16.16 2.31 -11.86
C ASN A 61 16.54 0.83 -11.91
N LEU A 62 16.04 0.06 -12.87
CA LEU A 62 16.27 -1.38 -12.96
C LEU A 62 17.77 -1.72 -12.99
N ARG A 63 18.56 -0.96 -13.74
CA ARG A 63 20.03 -1.15 -13.84
C ARG A 63 20.77 -0.87 -12.55
N ALA A 64 20.16 -0.13 -11.62
CA ALA A 64 20.74 0.14 -10.30
C ALA A 64 20.35 -0.93 -9.26
N PHE A 65 19.46 -1.85 -9.60
CA PHE A 65 19.09 -2.97 -8.74
C PHE A 65 20.23 -4.00 -8.73
N ARG A 66 20.92 -4.09 -7.57
CA ARG A 66 22.11 -4.95 -7.39
C ARG A 66 21.80 -6.35 -6.88
N GLY A 67 20.52 -6.72 -6.69
CA GLY A 67 20.14 -8.01 -6.11
C GLY A 67 20.44 -8.17 -4.60
N GLU A 68 20.85 -7.07 -3.91
CA GLU A 68 21.14 -7.09 -2.47
C GLU A 68 19.87 -7.25 -1.62
N ALA A 69 18.73 -6.89 -2.18
CA ALA A 69 17.41 -7.04 -1.58
C ALA A 69 16.50 -7.87 -2.49
N LYS A 70 15.43 -8.46 -1.95
CA LYS A 70 14.39 -9.10 -2.75
C LYS A 70 13.71 -8.07 -3.65
N VAL A 71 13.33 -8.48 -4.86
CA VAL A 71 12.57 -7.64 -5.80
C VAL A 71 11.29 -7.09 -5.15
N SER A 72 10.61 -7.90 -4.33
CA SER A 72 9.43 -7.47 -3.55
C SER A 72 9.72 -6.28 -2.65
N SER A 73 10.76 -6.36 -1.83
CA SER A 73 11.15 -5.28 -0.90
C SER A 73 11.56 -4.01 -1.65
N TRP A 74 12.24 -4.17 -2.77
CA TRP A 74 12.64 -3.06 -3.63
C TRP A 74 11.43 -2.34 -4.25
N LEU A 75 10.46 -3.10 -4.79
CA LEU A 75 9.21 -2.53 -5.35
C LEU A 75 8.38 -1.83 -4.25
N HIS A 76 8.23 -2.45 -3.07
CA HIS A 76 7.52 -1.85 -1.95
C HIS A 76 8.16 -0.53 -1.53
N ARG A 77 9.50 -0.46 -1.43
CA ARG A 77 10.22 0.77 -1.10
C ARG A 77 9.95 1.88 -2.12
N ILE A 78 9.96 1.57 -3.42
CA ILE A 78 9.63 2.54 -4.45
C ILE A 78 8.18 3.02 -4.29
N ALA A 79 7.23 2.10 -4.13
CA ALA A 79 5.81 2.41 -3.99
C ALA A 79 5.53 3.32 -2.77
N VAL A 80 6.11 2.99 -1.62
CA VAL A 80 6.00 3.79 -0.41
C VAL A 80 6.53 5.21 -0.63
N ASN A 81 7.69 5.35 -1.28
CA ASN A 81 8.27 6.66 -1.58
C ASN A 81 7.39 7.48 -2.52
N GLN A 82 6.75 6.85 -3.52
CA GLN A 82 5.78 7.52 -4.39
C GLN A 82 4.56 8.01 -3.59
N CYS A 83 4.01 7.15 -2.73
CA CYS A 83 2.88 7.52 -1.88
C CYS A 83 3.21 8.68 -0.92
N ILE A 84 4.37 8.64 -0.26
CA ILE A 84 4.83 9.70 0.65
C ILE A 84 5.01 11.02 -0.12
N THR A 85 5.66 10.97 -1.28
CA THR A 85 5.86 12.15 -2.13
C THR A 85 4.54 12.78 -2.53
N ARG A 86 3.56 11.95 -2.92
CA ARG A 86 2.22 12.40 -3.29
C ARG A 86 1.48 13.04 -2.13
N GLN A 87 1.54 12.44 -0.95
CA GLN A 87 0.94 13.02 0.27
C GLN A 87 1.57 14.36 0.65
N ARG A 88 2.89 14.48 0.57
CA ARG A 88 3.59 15.76 0.82
C ARG A 88 3.14 16.84 -0.16
N ARG A 89 3.02 16.52 -1.46
CA ARG A 89 2.53 17.46 -2.49
C ARG A 89 1.07 17.86 -2.25
N ALA A 90 0.20 16.91 -1.88
CA ALA A 90 -1.18 17.19 -1.55
C ALA A 90 -1.30 18.10 -0.32
N LYS A 91 -0.48 17.87 0.72
CA LYS A 91 -0.45 18.72 1.91
C LYS A 91 -0.04 20.14 1.58
N VAL A 92 1.06 20.33 0.85
CA VAL A 92 1.52 21.68 0.42
C VAL A 92 0.46 22.40 -0.40
N ARG A 93 -0.22 21.69 -1.32
CA ARG A 93 -1.29 22.30 -2.13
C ARG A 93 -2.49 22.70 -1.29
N ASN A 94 -2.90 21.90 -0.30
CA ASN A 94 -3.99 22.24 0.60
C ASN A 94 -3.61 23.38 1.55
N GLU A 95 -2.38 23.46 2.01
CA GLU A 95 -1.89 24.58 2.82
C GLU A 95 -1.85 25.90 2.02
N SER A 96 -1.60 25.82 0.70
CA SER A 96 -1.64 26.98 -0.19
C SER A 96 -3.07 27.37 -0.61
N ALA A 97 -4.03 26.46 -0.43
CA ALA A 97 -5.44 26.63 -0.76
C ALA A 97 -6.30 26.79 0.51
N ILE A 98 -5.79 27.54 1.52
CA ILE A 98 -6.61 27.92 2.67
C ILE A 98 -7.60 28.99 2.20
N GLU A 99 -8.66 28.52 1.61
CA GLU A 99 -10.01 29.06 1.47
C GLU A 99 -10.77 28.14 0.53
N THR A 100 -11.53 27.25 1.07
CA THR A 100 -12.79 26.63 0.65
C THR A 100 -12.89 25.14 0.94
N GLU A 101 -13.81 24.89 1.87
CA GLU A 101 -14.71 23.74 2.00
C GLU A 101 -14.14 22.31 2.16
N GLU A 102 -14.60 21.74 3.27
CA GLU A 102 -14.58 20.32 3.62
C GLU A 102 -15.18 19.46 2.51
N GLU A 103 -14.39 18.79 1.72
CA GLU A 103 -14.87 17.64 0.95
C GLU A 103 -14.58 16.34 1.70
N LYS A 104 -15.64 15.87 2.35
CA LYS A 104 -15.82 14.48 2.78
C LYS A 104 -15.83 13.58 1.53
N ASN A 105 -14.71 12.97 1.18
CA ASN A 105 -14.69 11.93 0.16
C ASN A 105 -14.55 10.55 0.80
N ALA A 106 -15.70 9.97 1.15
CA ALA A 106 -15.85 8.54 1.29
C ALA A 106 -15.97 7.93 -0.12
N SER A 107 -14.87 7.57 -0.77
CA SER A 107 -14.97 6.87 -2.04
C SER A 107 -15.19 5.37 -1.81
N HIS A 108 -16.31 4.90 -2.36
CA HIS A 108 -16.71 3.50 -2.39
C HIS A 108 -15.72 2.68 -3.24
N PHE A 109 -15.09 1.71 -2.60
CA PHE A 109 -14.29 0.72 -3.28
C PHE A 109 -15.18 -0.43 -3.74
N SER A 110 -15.39 -0.56 -5.06
CA SER A 110 -15.99 -1.74 -5.67
C SER A 110 -14.91 -2.79 -5.94
N SER A 111 -14.88 -3.85 -5.15
CA SER A 111 -14.09 -5.05 -5.47
C SER A 111 -14.64 -5.76 -6.70
N PRO A 112 -13.81 -6.34 -7.60
CA PRO A 112 -14.31 -7.24 -8.62
C PRO A 112 -14.89 -8.50 -7.98
N ARG A 113 -16.09 -8.83 -8.43
CA ARG A 113 -16.91 -9.97 -8.01
C ARG A 113 -16.19 -11.30 -8.18
N ARG A 114 -16.34 -12.23 -7.18
CA ARG A 114 -16.93 -13.55 -7.41
C ARG A 114 -17.17 -14.33 -6.11
N TYR A 115 -18.44 -14.78 -5.98
CA TYR A 115 -19.09 -15.96 -5.40
C TYR A 115 -19.56 -16.03 -3.94
N SER A 116 -20.86 -16.24 -3.84
CA SER A 116 -21.77 -16.87 -2.86
C SER A 116 -22.46 -15.99 -1.79
N PRO A 117 -23.85 -16.06 -1.67
CA PRO A 117 -24.63 -14.93 -1.16
C PRO A 117 -24.76 -14.76 0.37
N ALA A 118 -24.67 -15.74 1.21
CA ALA A 118 -25.06 -15.58 2.62
C ALA A 118 -23.89 -15.41 3.60
N ARG A 119 -22.82 -16.21 3.50
CA ARG A 119 -21.60 -16.05 4.35
C ARG A 119 -20.68 -14.91 3.89
N VAL A 120 -20.87 -14.46 2.67
CA VAL A 120 -20.08 -13.40 2.03
C VAL A 120 -20.50 -12.01 2.48
N VAL A 121 -21.75 -11.80 2.92
CA VAL A 121 -22.24 -10.50 3.38
C VAL A 121 -21.58 -10.12 4.70
N GLU A 122 -21.59 -10.98 5.71
CA GLU A 122 -20.91 -10.71 6.99
C GLU A 122 -19.40 -10.50 6.85
N GLY A 123 -18.74 -11.32 6.01
CA GLY A 123 -17.31 -11.16 5.72
C GLY A 123 -17.01 -9.85 4.98
N ARG A 124 -17.91 -9.40 4.10
CA ARG A 124 -17.77 -8.12 3.38
C ARG A 124 -17.98 -6.92 4.29
N GLU A 125 -18.95 -6.97 5.20
CA GLU A 125 -19.21 -5.91 6.16
C GLU A 125 -18.05 -5.76 7.15
N ARG A 126 -17.52 -6.86 7.68
CA ARG A 126 -16.33 -6.86 8.53
C ARG A 126 -15.11 -6.30 7.79
N THR A 127 -14.88 -6.73 6.55
CA THR A 127 -13.77 -6.22 5.72
C THR A 127 -13.94 -4.73 5.45
N ALA A 128 -15.15 -4.26 5.17
CA ALA A 128 -15.44 -2.85 4.97
C ALA A 128 -15.26 -2.03 6.26
N ALA A 129 -15.67 -2.57 7.42
CA ALA A 129 -15.45 -1.93 8.71
C ALA A 129 -13.96 -1.77 9.04
N VAL A 130 -13.16 -2.83 8.85
CA VAL A 130 -11.70 -2.77 9.02
C VAL A 130 -11.07 -1.73 8.09
N ARG A 131 -11.46 -1.70 6.81
CA ARG A 131 -10.96 -0.68 5.86
C ARG A 131 -11.31 0.74 6.30
N ARG A 132 -12.56 0.99 6.71
CA ARG A 132 -12.96 2.31 7.24
C ARG A 132 -12.13 2.69 8.46
N ALA A 133 -11.94 1.76 9.39
CA ALA A 133 -11.13 2.00 10.58
C ALA A 133 -9.67 2.32 10.24
N VAL A 134 -9.06 1.58 9.31
CA VAL A 134 -7.69 1.85 8.84
C VAL A 134 -7.60 3.20 8.14
N ASN A 135 -8.54 3.52 7.25
CA ASN A 135 -8.57 4.80 6.53
C ASN A 135 -8.79 6.01 7.45
N SER A 136 -9.43 5.82 8.59
CA SER A 136 -9.63 6.88 9.59
C SER A 136 -8.41 7.11 10.51
N LEU A 137 -7.36 6.28 10.42
CA LEU A 137 -6.12 6.52 11.16
C LEU A 137 -5.36 7.73 10.61
N PRO A 138 -4.64 8.46 11.45
CA PRO A 138 -3.62 9.40 11.01
C PRO A 138 -2.66 8.75 10.01
N THR A 139 -2.20 9.50 9.02
CA THR A 139 -1.41 8.99 7.89
C THR A 139 -0.17 8.22 8.32
N ASP A 140 0.55 8.71 9.32
CA ASP A 140 1.77 8.10 9.85
C ASP A 140 1.53 6.75 10.55
N LEU A 141 0.39 6.59 11.20
CA LEU A 141 -0.05 5.32 11.80
C LEU A 141 -0.55 4.35 10.73
N ARG A 142 -1.32 4.87 9.75
CA ARG A 142 -1.86 4.08 8.64
C ARG A 142 -0.74 3.47 7.79
N GLN A 143 0.30 4.22 7.48
CA GLN A 143 1.45 3.73 6.73
C GLN A 143 2.06 2.49 7.40
N VAL A 144 2.36 2.57 8.68
CA VAL A 144 3.00 1.48 9.41
C VAL A 144 2.10 0.24 9.49
N ILE A 145 0.78 0.42 9.74
CA ILE A 145 -0.15 -0.72 9.82
C ILE A 145 -0.34 -1.40 8.46
N VAL A 146 -0.43 -0.62 7.37
CA VAL A 146 -0.57 -1.17 6.01
C VAL A 146 0.68 -1.96 5.63
N MET A 147 1.86 -1.40 5.85
CA MET A 147 3.12 -2.07 5.54
C MET A 147 3.35 -3.33 6.38
N LYS A 148 2.94 -3.33 7.64
CA LYS A 148 3.15 -4.46 8.54
C LYS A 148 2.14 -5.58 8.34
N GLU A 149 0.84 -5.26 8.32
CA GLU A 149 -0.25 -6.25 8.39
C GLU A 149 -0.79 -6.66 7.01
N PHE A 150 -0.62 -5.82 5.99
CA PHE A 150 -1.12 -6.12 4.66
C PHE A 150 0.00 -6.52 3.67
N GLU A 151 1.21 -5.98 3.85
CA GLU A 151 2.36 -6.28 2.99
C GLU A 151 3.42 -7.15 3.69
N GLU A 152 3.16 -7.54 4.95
CA GLU A 152 3.98 -8.45 5.75
C GLU A 152 5.46 -8.03 5.89
N LEU A 153 5.75 -6.72 5.72
CA LEU A 153 7.11 -6.20 5.83
C LEU A 153 7.65 -6.35 7.26
N THR A 154 8.92 -6.60 7.37
CA THR A 154 9.60 -6.60 8.67
C THR A 154 9.72 -5.18 9.23
N PHE A 155 9.85 -5.04 10.53
CA PHE A 155 10.08 -3.74 11.15
C PHE A 155 11.30 -3.00 10.60
N LYS A 156 12.33 -3.75 10.20
CA LYS A 156 13.54 -3.18 9.61
C LYS A 156 13.26 -2.61 8.22
N GLU A 157 12.58 -3.35 7.35
CA GLU A 157 12.17 -2.89 6.02
C GLU A 157 11.27 -1.65 6.10
N ILE A 158 10.32 -1.62 7.07
CA ILE A 158 9.46 -0.45 7.31
C ILE A 158 10.30 0.76 7.76
N ALA A 159 11.24 0.56 8.67
CA ALA A 159 12.11 1.61 9.16
C ALA A 159 12.95 2.22 8.03
N GLU A 160 13.52 1.38 7.17
CA GLU A 160 14.28 1.79 5.99
C GLU A 160 13.39 2.51 4.95
N ALA A 161 12.18 1.98 4.68
CA ALA A 161 11.27 2.56 3.69
C ALA A 161 10.71 3.93 4.11
N LEU A 162 10.45 4.13 5.41
CA LEU A 162 9.92 5.38 5.96
C LEU A 162 11.01 6.36 6.42
N ASP A 163 12.28 5.96 6.40
CA ASP A 163 13.41 6.71 6.96
C ASP A 163 13.16 7.09 8.43
N LEU A 164 12.82 6.08 9.25
CA LEU A 164 12.47 6.24 10.65
C LEU A 164 13.28 5.30 11.54
N PRO A 165 13.55 5.70 12.81
CA PRO A 165 14.09 4.77 13.80
C PRO A 165 13.17 3.57 14.02
N LEU A 166 13.74 2.39 14.22
CA LEU A 166 13.00 1.14 14.49
C LEU A 166 12.05 1.27 15.70
N SER A 167 12.46 1.99 16.73
CA SER A 167 11.64 2.28 17.91
C SER A 167 10.40 3.10 17.56
N THR A 168 10.52 4.07 16.65
CA THR A 168 9.41 4.87 16.15
C THR A 168 8.43 4.03 15.36
N VAL A 169 8.91 3.14 14.49
CA VAL A 169 8.03 2.22 13.75
C VAL A 169 7.23 1.33 14.71
N LYS A 170 7.89 0.74 15.72
CA LYS A 170 7.22 -0.08 16.73
C LYS A 170 6.17 0.72 17.51
N SER A 171 6.51 1.90 18.00
CA SER A 171 5.58 2.73 18.77
C SER A 171 4.37 3.16 17.93
N ARG A 172 4.57 3.52 16.65
CA ARG A 172 3.49 3.83 15.71
C ARG A 172 2.58 2.63 15.47
N LEU A 173 3.14 1.42 15.28
CA LEU A 173 2.33 0.21 15.11
C LEU A 173 1.45 -0.05 16.33
N TYR A 174 2.01 -0.04 17.54
CA TYR A 174 1.22 -0.27 18.75
C TYR A 174 0.14 0.79 18.97
N THR A 175 0.44 2.05 18.65
CA THR A 175 -0.55 3.14 18.69
C THR A 175 -1.66 2.92 17.65
N ALA A 176 -1.30 2.51 16.41
CA ALA A 176 -2.26 2.20 15.37
C ALA A 176 -3.19 1.05 15.77
N LEU A 177 -2.64 -0.06 16.26
CA LEU A 177 -3.42 -1.22 16.71
C LEU A 177 -4.39 -0.85 17.85
N ARG A 178 -3.96 -0.07 18.83
CA ARG A 178 -4.82 0.40 19.92
C ARG A 178 -5.96 1.27 19.40
N GLN A 179 -5.68 2.19 18.49
CA GLN A 179 -6.72 3.03 17.88
C GLN A 179 -7.70 2.22 17.01
N LEU A 180 -7.21 1.22 16.28
CA LEU A 180 -8.07 0.31 15.52
C LEU A 180 -8.98 -0.50 16.42
N GLN A 181 -8.45 -1.04 17.51
CA GLN A 181 -9.25 -1.80 18.49
C GLN A 181 -10.40 -0.95 19.02
N MET A 182 -10.13 0.29 19.47
CA MET A 182 -11.17 1.19 19.99
C MET A 182 -12.24 1.51 18.93
N ARG A 183 -11.84 1.69 17.66
CA ARG A 183 -12.77 2.00 16.58
C ARG A 183 -13.62 0.80 16.18
N LEU A 184 -13.02 -0.39 16.12
CA LEU A 184 -13.73 -1.63 15.75
C LEU A 184 -14.72 -2.06 16.85
N GLN A 185 -14.41 -1.82 18.14
CA GLN A 185 -15.36 -2.04 19.23
C GLN A 185 -16.62 -1.16 19.08
N LYS A 186 -16.46 0.13 18.76
CA LYS A 186 -17.61 1.01 18.51
C LYS A 186 -18.48 0.55 17.33
N PHE A 187 -17.88 0.04 16.27
CA PHE A 187 -18.65 -0.53 15.14
C PHE A 187 -19.37 -1.82 15.49
N GLY A 188 -18.85 -2.61 16.44
CA GLY A 188 -19.52 -3.81 16.95
C GLY A 188 -20.74 -3.48 17.82
N ASP A 189 -20.64 -2.44 18.62
CA ASP A 189 -21.70 -1.98 19.51
C ASP A 189 -22.85 -1.25 18.77
N GLU A 190 -22.55 -0.60 17.64
CA GLU A 190 -23.57 0.06 16.78
C GLU A 190 -24.30 -0.93 15.84
N ALA A 191 -23.79 -2.14 15.68
CA ALA A 191 -24.36 -3.18 14.81
C ALA A 191 -25.12 -4.28 15.58
N ALA A 192 -25.15 -4.21 16.93
CA ALA A 192 -25.84 -5.14 17.83
C ALA A 192 -27.17 -4.56 18.30
#